data_d15a166ffb8109188a94e7842a1762ce
#
_entry.id   d15a166ffb8109188a94e7842a1762ce
#
_cell.length_a   1.000
_cell.length_b   1.000
_cell.length_c   1.000
_cell.angle_alpha   90.00
_cell.angle_beta   90.00
_cell.angle_gamma   90.00
#
_symmetry.space_group_name_H-M   'P 1'
#
loop_
_entity.id
_entity.type
_entity.pdbx_description
1 polymer ?
#
loop_
_entity_poly.entity_id
_entity_poly.type
_entity_poly.pdbx_seq_one_letter_code
_entity_poly.pdbx_strand_id
1 'polypeptide(L)'
;ENYMKQFDEILKQIDGIAKDSGYKGVNLLDGEDQELKVVFNEDRSSSLTVKGDDASSAGLGLGASDGKWVKSADKTAAAFATSTEYTADSYVRDGSGKIYKVASQIEDTNDKDIQTLVEEGVLVETSYTTETSGGDAGKFVEKTIDKDAISKSITQVEDAVSKLRNMASVFGNNYSIVENREEFTENLI
;
A
#
# COMPACT_ATOMS: atom_id res chain seq x y z
N GLU A 1 -5.21 -9.28 0.99
CA GLU A 1 -4.07 -9.45 1.92
C GLU A 1 -2.75 -9.75 1.18
N ASN A 2 -2.72 -10.61 0.15
CA ASN A 2 -1.48 -10.92 -0.57
C ASN A 2 -0.83 -9.71 -1.23
N TYR A 3 -1.61 -8.85 -1.89
CA TYR A 3 -1.08 -7.65 -2.54
C TYR A 3 -0.49 -6.64 -1.56
N MET A 4 -1.07 -6.49 -0.35
CA MET A 4 -0.51 -5.66 0.71
C MET A 4 0.87 -6.17 1.14
N LYS A 5 0.99 -7.47 1.37
CA LYS A 5 2.27 -8.09 1.73
C LYS A 5 3.33 -7.92 0.63
N GLN A 6 2.93 -8.08 -0.63
CA GLN A 6 3.83 -7.86 -1.77
C GLN A 6 4.29 -6.40 -1.86
N PHE A 7 3.38 -5.45 -1.67
CA PHE A 7 3.70 -4.04 -1.64
C PHE A 7 4.69 -3.71 -0.51
N ASP A 8 4.42 -4.16 0.71
CA ASP A 8 5.29 -3.92 1.86
C ASP A 8 6.67 -4.60 1.70
N GLU A 9 6.74 -5.75 1.00
CA GLU A 9 8.00 -6.41 0.66
C GLU A 9 8.81 -5.62 -0.38
N ILE A 10 8.14 -5.01 -1.37
CA ILE A 10 8.79 -4.11 -2.34
C ILE A 10 9.39 -2.89 -1.63
N LEU A 11 8.71 -2.32 -0.65
CA LEU A 11 9.26 -1.21 0.14
C LEU A 11 10.56 -1.60 0.85
N LYS A 12 10.60 -2.79 1.47
CA LYS A 12 11.82 -3.32 2.09
C LYS A 12 12.96 -3.52 1.09
N GLN A 13 12.63 -3.96 -0.13
CA GLN A 13 13.63 -4.10 -1.19
C GLN A 13 14.19 -2.74 -1.63
N ILE A 14 13.35 -1.70 -1.72
CA ILE A 14 13.78 -0.33 -1.98
C ILE A 14 14.73 0.14 -0.89
N ASP A 15 14.39 -0.06 0.38
CA ASP A 15 15.25 0.29 1.51
C ASP A 15 16.59 -0.45 1.46
N GLY A 16 16.56 -1.75 1.11
CA GLY A 16 17.78 -2.55 0.90
C GLY A 16 18.66 -1.98 -0.20
N ILE A 17 18.10 -1.67 -1.36
CA ILE A 17 18.84 -1.09 -2.49
C ILE A 17 19.44 0.27 -2.12
N ALA A 18 18.67 1.16 -1.47
CA ALA A 18 19.16 2.45 -1.03
C ALA A 18 20.35 2.29 -0.08
N LYS A 19 20.24 1.42 0.91
CA LYS A 19 21.29 1.15 1.90
C LYS A 19 22.54 0.50 1.31
N ASP A 20 22.37 -0.41 0.34
CA ASP A 20 23.48 -1.17 -0.25
C ASP A 20 24.18 -0.44 -1.42
N SER A 21 23.70 0.75 -1.79
CA SER A 21 24.23 1.53 -2.91
C SER A 21 25.52 2.29 -2.61
N GLY A 22 26.20 1.99 -1.50
CA GLY A 22 27.44 2.64 -1.10
C GLY A 22 28.62 2.28 -2.01
N TYR A 23 29.44 3.28 -2.32
CA TYR A 23 30.68 3.13 -3.05
C TYR A 23 31.83 3.83 -2.32
N LYS A 24 32.92 3.12 -2.04
CA LYS A 24 34.11 3.64 -1.33
C LYS A 24 33.79 4.36 -0.01
N GLY A 25 32.80 3.85 0.73
CA GLY A 25 32.44 4.41 2.05
C GLY A 25 31.48 5.60 1.98
N VAL A 26 30.99 5.98 0.81
CA VAL A 26 29.96 7.02 0.63
C VAL A 26 28.73 6.40 -0.01
N ASN A 27 27.57 6.65 0.56
CA ASN A 27 26.28 6.24 -0.02
C ASN A 27 25.40 7.48 -0.24
N LEU A 28 25.34 7.96 -1.46
CA LEU A 28 24.57 9.14 -1.82
C LEU A 28 23.05 8.91 -1.86
N LEU A 29 22.57 7.69 -1.62
CA LEU A 29 21.15 7.34 -1.58
C LEU A 29 20.62 7.05 -0.16
N ASP A 30 21.48 7.12 0.86
CA ASP A 30 21.17 6.78 2.26
C ASP A 30 21.08 8.03 3.15
N GLY A 31 20.60 9.15 2.59
CA GLY A 31 20.30 10.37 3.33
C GLY A 31 20.98 11.63 2.79
N GLU A 32 20.37 12.76 3.14
CA GLU A 32 20.85 14.10 2.74
C GLU A 32 22.18 14.51 3.41
N ASP A 33 22.57 13.85 4.50
CA ASP A 33 23.80 14.11 5.24
C ASP A 33 25.04 13.52 4.56
N GLN A 34 24.86 12.70 3.54
CA GLN A 34 25.95 12.11 2.78
C GLN A 34 26.43 13.06 1.71
N GLU A 35 27.73 13.17 1.54
CA GLU A 35 28.31 13.97 0.47
C GLU A 35 29.55 13.32 -0.13
N LEU A 36 29.71 13.48 -1.44
CA LEU A 36 30.90 13.11 -2.18
C LEU A 36 31.59 14.38 -2.68
N LYS A 37 32.80 14.64 -2.17
CA LYS A 37 33.64 15.73 -2.63
C LYS A 37 34.65 15.24 -3.65
N VAL A 38 34.53 15.74 -4.86
CA VAL A 38 35.48 15.49 -5.96
C VAL A 38 36.40 16.71 -6.10
N VAL A 39 37.68 16.49 -6.02
CA VAL A 39 38.73 17.53 -6.12
C VAL A 39 39.38 17.43 -7.50
N PHE A 40 39.50 18.54 -8.21
CA PHE A 40 39.95 18.59 -9.61
C PHE A 40 41.41 19.01 -9.79
N ASN A 41 42.07 19.50 -8.75
CA ASN A 41 43.45 19.98 -8.82
C ASN A 41 44.26 19.64 -7.56
N GLU A 42 45.57 19.64 -7.69
CA GLU A 42 46.46 19.24 -6.61
C GLU A 42 46.43 20.19 -5.39
N ASP A 43 46.23 21.49 -5.63
CA ASP A 43 46.14 22.52 -4.58
C ASP A 43 44.78 22.54 -3.87
N ARG A 44 43.82 21.70 -4.34
CA ARG A 44 42.46 21.55 -3.80
C ARG A 44 41.62 22.82 -3.85
N SER A 45 41.99 23.80 -4.67
CA SER A 45 41.23 25.04 -4.83
C SER A 45 39.95 24.86 -5.68
N SER A 46 39.89 23.79 -6.48
CA SER A 46 38.74 23.48 -7.31
C SER A 46 38.13 22.13 -6.91
N SER A 47 36.88 22.14 -6.49
CA SER A 47 36.18 20.93 -6.10
C SER A 47 34.70 21.03 -6.42
N LEU A 48 34.07 19.88 -6.62
CA LEU A 48 32.60 19.71 -6.70
C LEU A 48 32.16 18.88 -5.48
N THR A 49 31.14 19.33 -4.79
CA THR A 49 30.48 18.54 -3.74
C THR A 49 29.14 18.06 -4.26
N VAL A 50 28.98 16.75 -4.37
CA VAL A 50 27.72 16.09 -4.70
C VAL A 50 27.06 15.70 -3.39
N LYS A 51 25.88 16.25 -3.12
CA LYS A 51 25.09 15.91 -1.94
C LYS A 51 24.29 14.66 -2.20
N GLY A 52 24.15 13.84 -1.18
CA GLY A 52 23.24 12.70 -1.17
C GLY A 52 21.78 13.12 -1.06
N ASP A 53 20.91 12.14 -1.24
CA ASP A 53 19.47 12.26 -1.08
C ASP A 53 18.95 10.96 -0.47
N ASP A 54 17.79 11.00 0.18
CA ASP A 54 17.19 9.82 0.79
C ASP A 54 16.28 9.09 -0.22
N ALA A 55 16.82 8.01 -0.79
CA ALA A 55 16.09 7.13 -1.69
C ALA A 55 15.45 5.91 -0.98
N SER A 56 15.42 5.89 0.35
CA SER A 56 14.64 4.90 1.09
C SER A 56 13.15 5.06 0.85
N SER A 57 12.35 4.07 1.21
CA SER A 57 10.89 4.15 1.13
C SER A 57 10.37 5.37 1.91
N ALA A 58 10.92 5.66 3.07
CA ALA A 58 10.56 6.82 3.90
C ALA A 58 10.93 8.15 3.21
N GLY A 59 12.15 8.29 2.69
CA GLY A 59 12.60 9.47 1.96
C GLY A 59 11.79 9.74 0.70
N LEU A 60 11.38 8.68 0.02
CA LEU A 60 10.48 8.76 -1.14
C LEU A 60 9.03 9.06 -0.76
N GLY A 61 8.66 9.02 0.52
CA GLY A 61 7.30 9.26 1.01
C GLY A 61 6.37 8.07 0.84
N LEU A 62 6.92 6.87 0.67
CA LEU A 62 6.17 5.62 0.57
C LEU A 62 5.87 5.11 1.98
N GLY A 63 4.60 4.94 2.30
CA GLY A 63 4.15 4.33 3.55
C GLY A 63 3.77 2.88 3.34
N ALA A 64 4.10 2.02 4.32
CA ALA A 64 3.62 0.63 4.33
C ALA A 64 2.09 0.57 4.26
N SER A 65 1.57 -0.49 3.69
CA SER A 65 0.12 -0.72 3.63
C SER A 65 -0.47 -0.92 5.03
N ASP A 66 0.28 -1.55 5.95
CA ASP A 66 -0.09 -1.81 7.36
C ASP A 66 -1.54 -2.27 7.53
N GLY A 67 -2.05 -3.03 6.57
CA GLY A 67 -3.44 -3.44 6.55
C GLY A 67 -4.45 -2.33 6.18
N LYS A 68 -4.00 -1.14 5.84
CA LYS A 68 -4.88 0.02 5.56
C LYS A 68 -5.74 -0.11 4.32
N TRP A 69 -5.38 -1.02 3.39
CA TRP A 69 -6.18 -1.30 2.21
C TRP A 69 -7.44 -2.12 2.49
N VAL A 70 -7.63 -2.51 3.75
CA VAL A 70 -8.81 -3.24 4.22
C VAL A 70 -9.41 -2.50 5.40
N LYS A 71 -10.69 -2.13 5.27
CA LYS A 71 -11.51 -1.63 6.38
C LYS A 71 -12.12 -2.82 7.08
N SER A 72 -12.07 -2.82 8.40
CA SER A 72 -12.76 -3.78 9.26
C SER A 72 -13.90 -3.07 9.97
N ALA A 73 -15.08 -3.64 9.97
CA ALA A 73 -16.25 -3.13 10.65
C ALA A 73 -16.96 -4.24 11.41
N ASP A 74 -17.28 -3.98 12.67
CA ASP A 74 -18.12 -4.88 13.47
C ASP A 74 -19.55 -4.83 12.92
N LYS A 75 -20.10 -6.00 12.66
CA LYS A 75 -21.44 -6.19 12.11
C LYS A 75 -22.20 -7.22 12.93
N THR A 76 -23.50 -7.16 12.82
CA THR A 76 -24.39 -8.17 13.42
C THR A 76 -25.32 -8.71 12.36
N ALA A 77 -25.39 -10.02 12.24
CA ALA A 77 -26.36 -10.73 11.40
C ALA A 77 -27.54 -11.17 12.26
N ALA A 78 -28.76 -10.78 11.86
CA ALA A 78 -29.98 -11.26 12.50
C ALA A 78 -30.17 -12.75 12.22
N ALA A 79 -30.79 -13.49 13.13
CA ALA A 79 -31.24 -14.84 12.80
C ALA A 79 -32.28 -14.77 11.70
N PHE A 80 -32.15 -15.57 10.66
CA PHE A 80 -33.15 -15.61 9.60
C PHE A 80 -34.47 -16.15 10.16
N ALA A 81 -35.54 -15.48 9.80
CA ALA A 81 -36.92 -15.89 10.10
C ALA A 81 -37.78 -15.71 8.87
N THR A 82 -38.72 -16.59 8.70
CA THR A 82 -39.78 -16.47 7.66
C THR A 82 -40.77 -15.37 8.03
N SER A 83 -41.44 -14.80 7.06
CA SER A 83 -42.44 -13.73 7.24
C SER A 83 -41.86 -12.51 7.99
N THR A 84 -40.69 -12.10 7.59
CA THR A 84 -39.92 -10.99 8.20
C THR A 84 -39.37 -10.06 7.12
N GLU A 85 -39.37 -8.77 7.46
CA GLU A 85 -38.74 -7.73 6.64
C GLU A 85 -37.24 -7.66 6.89
N TYR A 86 -36.47 -7.49 5.81
CA TYR A 86 -35.02 -7.24 5.89
C TYR A 86 -34.61 -6.07 5.00
N THR A 87 -33.87 -5.14 5.54
CA THR A 87 -33.37 -3.98 4.80
C THR A 87 -32.17 -4.36 3.92
N ALA A 88 -32.02 -3.72 2.78
CA ALA A 88 -30.85 -3.86 1.94
C ALA A 88 -29.57 -3.55 2.72
N ASP A 89 -28.46 -4.21 2.36
CA ASP A 89 -27.16 -4.13 3.02
C ASP A 89 -27.11 -4.63 4.48
N SER A 90 -28.21 -5.16 5.02
CA SER A 90 -28.22 -5.89 6.29
C SER A 90 -27.67 -7.31 6.13
N TYR A 91 -27.52 -8.01 7.25
CA TYR A 91 -27.01 -9.38 7.28
C TYR A 91 -27.95 -10.29 8.04
N VAL A 92 -28.15 -11.48 7.50
CA VAL A 92 -28.88 -12.57 8.14
C VAL A 92 -28.00 -13.79 8.30
N ARG A 93 -28.26 -14.62 9.29
CA ARG A 93 -27.57 -15.88 9.51
C ARG A 93 -28.54 -17.04 9.52
N ASP A 94 -28.09 -18.17 9.04
CA ASP A 94 -28.83 -19.44 9.19
C ASP A 94 -28.62 -20.10 10.56
N GLY A 95 -29.23 -21.26 10.74
CA GLY A 95 -29.10 -22.05 11.97
C GLY A 95 -27.71 -22.63 12.19
N SER A 96 -26.84 -22.66 11.20
CA SER A 96 -25.45 -23.11 11.29
C SER A 96 -24.47 -21.98 11.59
N GLY A 97 -24.92 -20.72 11.57
CA GLY A 97 -24.08 -19.54 11.76
C GLY A 97 -23.48 -18.99 10.47
N LYS A 98 -23.84 -19.50 9.30
CA LYS A 98 -23.43 -18.97 8.02
C LYS A 98 -24.16 -17.66 7.73
N ILE A 99 -23.46 -16.65 7.23
CA ILE A 99 -23.94 -15.30 7.06
C ILE A 99 -24.22 -15.02 5.59
N TYR A 100 -25.35 -14.37 5.34
CA TYR A 100 -25.81 -13.91 4.04
C TYR A 100 -26.03 -12.40 4.08
N LYS A 101 -25.65 -11.72 3.03
CA LYS A 101 -25.92 -10.29 2.85
C LYS A 101 -27.23 -10.10 2.10
N VAL A 102 -28.07 -9.20 2.58
CA VAL A 102 -29.31 -8.79 1.90
C VAL A 102 -28.95 -7.83 0.77
N ALA A 103 -29.08 -8.27 -0.48
CA ALA A 103 -28.70 -7.48 -1.65
C ALA A 103 -29.75 -6.42 -2.02
N SER A 104 -31.03 -6.73 -1.79
CA SER A 104 -32.15 -5.81 -2.00
C SER A 104 -33.14 -5.93 -0.85
N GLN A 105 -33.86 -4.85 -0.57
CA GLN A 105 -34.87 -4.86 0.49
C GLN A 105 -35.88 -5.99 0.30
N ILE A 106 -36.20 -6.69 1.34
CA ILE A 106 -37.22 -7.72 1.43
C ILE A 106 -38.30 -7.18 2.34
N GLU A 107 -39.47 -6.88 1.79
CA GLU A 107 -40.62 -6.42 2.58
C GLU A 107 -41.29 -7.56 3.35
N ASP A 108 -41.30 -8.74 2.77
CA ASP A 108 -41.74 -9.98 3.41
C ASP A 108 -41.05 -11.17 2.72
N THR A 109 -40.54 -12.09 3.51
CA THR A 109 -39.94 -13.33 2.98
C THR A 109 -40.99 -14.29 2.40
N ASN A 110 -42.30 -14.05 2.65
CA ASN A 110 -43.42 -14.86 2.15
C ASN A 110 -43.22 -16.37 2.33
N ASP A 111 -42.74 -16.76 3.52
CA ASP A 111 -42.41 -18.15 3.89
C ASP A 111 -41.31 -18.81 3.02
N LYS A 112 -40.55 -18.03 2.23
CA LYS A 112 -39.40 -18.52 1.50
C LYS A 112 -38.24 -18.85 2.46
N ASP A 113 -37.55 -19.92 2.13
CA ASP A 113 -36.29 -20.25 2.82
C ASP A 113 -35.10 -19.49 2.26
N ILE A 114 -33.94 -19.58 2.98
CA ILE A 114 -32.69 -18.93 2.58
C ILE A 114 -32.27 -19.37 1.17
N GLN A 115 -32.41 -20.66 0.83
CA GLN A 115 -31.97 -21.19 -0.45
C GLN A 115 -32.72 -20.55 -1.61
N THR A 116 -34.02 -20.44 -1.49
CA THR A 116 -34.88 -19.78 -2.48
C THR A 116 -34.49 -18.31 -2.66
N LEU A 117 -34.26 -17.58 -1.56
CA LEU A 117 -33.83 -16.16 -1.62
C LEU A 117 -32.40 -15.97 -2.19
N VAL A 118 -31.56 -16.95 -2.05
CA VAL A 118 -30.22 -16.96 -2.69
C VAL A 118 -30.36 -17.20 -4.20
N GLU A 119 -31.20 -18.15 -4.61
CA GLU A 119 -31.49 -18.42 -6.05
C GLU A 119 -32.14 -17.23 -6.76
N GLU A 120 -32.96 -16.47 -6.05
CA GLU A 120 -33.54 -15.22 -6.53
C GLU A 120 -32.55 -14.04 -6.54
N GLY A 121 -31.36 -14.21 -5.97
CA GLY A 121 -30.34 -13.16 -5.88
C GLY A 121 -30.66 -12.07 -4.85
N VAL A 122 -31.64 -12.29 -3.99
CA VAL A 122 -32.04 -11.34 -2.92
C VAL A 122 -31.12 -11.48 -1.71
N LEU A 123 -30.67 -12.70 -1.41
CA LEU A 123 -29.62 -13.00 -0.47
C LEU A 123 -28.33 -13.40 -1.21
N VAL A 124 -27.20 -12.88 -0.76
CA VAL A 124 -25.88 -13.23 -1.29
C VAL A 124 -25.09 -13.91 -0.20
N GLU A 125 -24.62 -15.11 -0.50
CA GLU A 125 -23.77 -15.87 0.39
C GLU A 125 -22.46 -15.14 0.66
N THR A 126 -22.02 -15.12 1.91
CA THR A 126 -20.75 -14.54 2.32
C THR A 126 -19.78 -15.64 2.80
N SER A 127 -18.51 -15.30 2.94
CA SER A 127 -17.50 -16.18 3.56
C SER A 127 -17.49 -16.10 5.09
N TYR A 128 -18.38 -15.31 5.67
CA TYR A 128 -18.42 -15.10 7.12
C TYR A 128 -19.28 -16.14 7.82
N THR A 129 -18.86 -16.46 9.03
CA THR A 129 -19.61 -17.30 9.97
C THR A 129 -19.64 -16.65 11.33
N THR A 130 -20.61 -17.01 12.16
CA THR A 130 -20.77 -16.47 13.52
C THR A 130 -21.31 -17.54 14.47
N GLU A 131 -21.20 -17.28 15.77
CA GLU A 131 -21.89 -18.06 16.79
C GLU A 131 -23.42 -17.94 16.64
N THR A 132 -24.10 -19.03 16.91
CA THR A 132 -25.56 -19.10 16.77
C THR A 132 -26.30 -18.85 18.09
N SER A 133 -25.58 -18.84 19.21
CA SER A 133 -26.14 -18.65 20.56
C SER A 133 -25.16 -17.87 21.45
N GLY A 134 -25.66 -17.35 22.57
CA GLY A 134 -24.86 -16.57 23.51
C GLY A 134 -24.75 -15.08 23.14
N GLY A 135 -23.91 -14.36 23.92
CA GLY A 135 -23.73 -12.90 23.77
C GLY A 135 -23.08 -12.45 22.47
N ASP A 136 -22.43 -13.35 21.74
CA ASP A 136 -21.73 -13.09 20.48
C ASP A 136 -22.49 -13.66 19.25
N ALA A 137 -23.70 -14.16 19.47
CA ALA A 137 -24.54 -14.67 18.40
C ALA A 137 -24.81 -13.59 17.34
N GLY A 138 -24.48 -13.90 16.09
CA GLY A 138 -24.63 -12.98 14.96
C GLY A 138 -23.50 -11.97 14.80
N LYS A 139 -22.59 -11.79 15.73
CA LYS A 139 -21.48 -10.85 15.62
C LYS A 139 -20.39 -11.39 14.70
N PHE A 140 -19.88 -10.52 13.83
CA PHE A 140 -18.74 -10.83 12.95
C PHE A 140 -18.03 -9.54 12.53
N VAL A 141 -16.83 -9.68 12.02
CA VAL A 141 -16.04 -8.56 11.49
C VAL A 141 -16.09 -8.63 9.96
N GLU A 142 -16.78 -7.66 9.36
CA GLU A 142 -16.78 -7.50 7.92
C GLU A 142 -15.46 -6.84 7.48
N LYS A 143 -14.81 -7.42 6.47
CA LYS A 143 -13.62 -6.85 5.84
C LYS A 143 -13.96 -6.39 4.43
N THR A 144 -13.78 -5.11 4.18
CA THR A 144 -14.01 -4.50 2.86
C THR A 144 -12.76 -3.83 2.33
N ILE A 145 -12.61 -3.77 1.00
CA ILE A 145 -11.49 -3.10 0.38
C ILE A 145 -11.62 -1.59 0.57
N ASP A 146 -10.56 -0.96 1.10
CA ASP A 146 -10.46 0.51 1.18
C ASP A 146 -9.86 1.07 -0.10
N LYS A 147 -10.72 1.46 -1.04
CA LYS A 147 -10.32 2.02 -2.32
C LYS A 147 -9.57 3.35 -2.17
N ASP A 148 -9.91 4.15 -1.17
CA ASP A 148 -9.28 5.45 -0.94
C ASP A 148 -7.84 5.26 -0.44
N ALA A 149 -7.63 4.31 0.47
CA ALA A 149 -6.29 3.96 0.94
C ALA A 149 -5.42 3.39 -0.18
N ILE A 150 -5.98 2.57 -1.07
CA ILE A 150 -5.26 2.07 -2.26
C ILE A 150 -4.90 3.23 -3.19
N SER A 151 -5.84 4.12 -3.50
CA SER A 151 -5.60 5.29 -4.36
C SER A 151 -4.50 6.19 -3.79
N LYS A 152 -4.50 6.40 -2.48
CA LYS A 152 -3.44 7.15 -1.80
C LYS A 152 -2.07 6.48 -1.95
N SER A 153 -1.99 5.16 -1.80
CA SER A 153 -0.74 4.43 -2.02
C SER A 153 -0.24 4.53 -3.46
N ILE A 154 -1.15 4.53 -4.45
CA ILE A 154 -0.79 4.76 -5.87
C ILE A 154 -0.19 6.15 -6.05
N THR A 155 -0.83 7.20 -5.53
CA THR A 155 -0.29 8.56 -5.60
C THR A 155 1.08 8.67 -4.95
N GLN A 156 1.30 8.04 -3.80
CA GLN A 156 2.62 7.99 -3.16
C GLN A 156 3.69 7.36 -4.07
N VAL A 157 3.34 6.29 -4.80
CA VAL A 157 4.26 5.66 -5.75
C VAL A 157 4.57 6.59 -6.93
N GLU A 158 3.58 7.30 -7.47
CA GLU A 158 3.77 8.28 -8.56
C GLU A 158 4.69 9.42 -8.13
N ASP A 159 4.51 9.95 -6.92
CA ASP A 159 5.36 10.97 -6.33
C ASP A 159 6.78 10.45 -6.10
N ALA A 160 6.93 9.22 -5.60
CA ALA A 160 8.23 8.57 -5.41
C ALA A 160 8.99 8.40 -6.73
N VAL A 161 8.32 7.96 -7.80
CA VAL A 161 8.90 7.87 -9.15
C VAL A 161 9.37 9.24 -9.64
N SER A 162 8.61 10.29 -9.38
CA SER A 162 8.97 11.67 -9.74
C SER A 162 10.20 12.15 -8.97
N LYS A 163 10.30 11.86 -7.68
CA LYS A 163 11.50 12.14 -6.86
C LYS A 163 12.72 11.38 -7.38
N LEU A 164 12.61 10.08 -7.64
CA LEU A 164 13.72 9.28 -8.18
C LEU A 164 14.22 9.81 -9.53
N ARG A 165 13.32 10.25 -10.41
CA ARG A 165 13.71 10.89 -11.68
C ARG A 165 14.48 12.19 -11.46
N ASN A 166 14.05 12.99 -10.49
CA ASN A 166 14.76 14.22 -10.13
C ASN A 166 16.15 13.93 -9.57
N MET A 167 16.29 12.99 -8.62
CA MET A 167 17.58 12.51 -8.10
C MET A 167 18.51 12.04 -9.23
N ALA A 168 17.99 11.19 -10.13
CA ALA A 168 18.75 10.69 -11.28
C ALA A 168 19.22 11.83 -12.19
N SER A 169 18.41 12.85 -12.41
CA SER A 169 18.79 14.04 -13.19
C SER A 169 19.89 14.85 -12.51
N VAL A 170 19.78 15.07 -11.19
CA VAL A 170 20.79 15.81 -10.41
C VAL A 170 22.12 15.04 -10.42
N PHE A 171 22.12 13.73 -10.15
CA PHE A 171 23.34 12.93 -10.18
C PHE A 171 23.92 12.82 -11.58
N GLY A 172 23.09 12.71 -12.64
CA GLY A 172 23.54 12.71 -14.02
C GLY A 172 24.22 14.04 -14.42
N ASN A 173 23.68 15.17 -14.00
CA ASN A 173 24.30 16.47 -14.22
C ASN A 173 25.64 16.60 -13.50
N ASN A 174 25.73 16.18 -12.25
CA ASN A 174 26.97 16.18 -11.47
C ASN A 174 28.02 15.26 -12.11
N TYR A 175 27.62 14.08 -12.57
CA TYR A 175 28.50 13.15 -13.27
C TYR A 175 29.07 13.80 -14.56
N SER A 176 28.21 14.42 -15.38
CA SER A 176 28.65 15.11 -16.60
C SER A 176 29.63 16.26 -16.32
N ILE A 177 29.50 16.98 -15.20
CA ILE A 177 30.46 18.00 -14.80
C ILE A 177 31.82 17.37 -14.48
N VAL A 178 31.82 16.24 -13.77
CA VAL A 178 33.06 15.51 -13.43
C VAL A 178 33.74 15.02 -14.69
N GLU A 179 33.02 14.34 -15.60
CA GLU A 179 33.54 13.84 -16.88
C GLU A 179 34.16 14.97 -17.73
N ASN A 180 33.44 16.07 -17.92
CA ASN A 180 33.92 17.19 -18.72
C ASN A 180 35.21 17.80 -18.12
N ARG A 181 35.33 17.82 -16.81
CA ARG A 181 36.51 18.34 -16.15
C ARG A 181 37.70 17.36 -16.18
N GLU A 182 37.43 16.06 -16.08
CA GLU A 182 38.44 15.01 -16.28
C GLU A 182 39.02 15.08 -17.68
N GLU A 183 38.17 15.10 -18.72
CA GLU A 183 38.57 15.22 -20.12
C GLU A 183 39.37 16.49 -20.40
N PHE A 184 38.97 17.64 -19.79
CA PHE A 184 39.73 18.89 -19.92
C PHE A 184 41.10 18.79 -19.30
N THR A 185 41.21 18.12 -18.15
CA THR A 185 42.51 17.93 -17.46
C THR A 185 43.43 17.01 -18.23
N GLU A 186 42.93 15.92 -18.80
CA GLU A 186 43.67 14.99 -19.66
C GLU A 186 44.19 15.66 -20.94
N ASN A 187 43.42 16.58 -21.52
CA ASN A 187 43.81 17.30 -22.74
C ASN A 187 44.86 18.44 -22.46
N LEU A 188 45.12 18.79 -21.17
CA LEU A 188 46.06 19.79 -20.77
C LEU A 188 47.48 19.22 -20.45
N ILE A 189 47.56 17.89 -20.36
CA ILE A 189 48.82 17.15 -20.10
C ILE A 189 49.39 16.69 -21.43
#